data_7ba4c13737479f5ed1411c2b3f5d052c
#
_entry.id   7ba4c13737479f5ed1411c2b3f5d052c
#
_cell.length_a   1.000
_cell.length_b   1.000
_cell.length_c   1.000
_cell.angle_alpha   90.00
_cell.angle_beta   90.00
_cell.angle_gamma   90.00
#
_symmetry.space_group_name_H-M   'P 1'
#
loop_
_entity.id
_entity.type
_entity.pdbx_description
1 polymer ?
#
loop_
_entity_poly.entity_id
_entity_poly.type
_entity_poly.pdbx_seq_one_letter_code
_entity_poly.pdbx_strand_id
1 'polypeptide(L)'
;MNEKLNQYLNSVFAPYEGVKSVAELKADLLSDLQERFRELKAEGKDDETAFAMTIDSIGDIEQTVQEVANVSRSLERQVLINFSASNLPESDFAGVTAHKGKFEASALRGSDFSSADLTGSSFKNSDVREANFDRANLTDCILSVIALAGASFHQSILVRTNFSMSELAGVKFIDVNLTDVNLTMTDLRKTIFERCVFNGVDFKYCDLRGLCLDGQTFIGVKFDKSALNEVSFKGATLKNVSFLSAYTWLTWSNKFYRAIKTIRFDGAMMDKLTYAALKGMDADLSKVTII
;
A
#
# COMPACT_ATOMS: atom_id res chain seq x y z
N MET A 1 -7.29 34.41 -40.53
CA MET A 1 -7.41 32.97 -40.33
C MET A 1 -6.77 32.50 -39.03
N ASN A 2 -5.54 32.87 -38.68
CA ASN A 2 -4.95 32.59 -37.35
C ASN A 2 -5.85 33.01 -36.18
N GLU A 3 -6.65 34.03 -36.37
CA GLU A 3 -7.63 34.50 -35.37
C GLU A 3 -8.78 33.48 -35.14
N LYS A 4 -9.24 32.79 -36.20
CA LYS A 4 -10.24 31.73 -36.09
C LYS A 4 -9.71 30.49 -35.37
N LEU A 5 -8.46 30.06 -35.62
CA LEU A 5 -7.80 28.96 -34.89
C LEU A 5 -7.62 29.31 -33.41
N ASN A 6 -7.19 30.55 -33.12
CA ASN A 6 -7.10 31.02 -31.74
C ASN A 6 -8.46 31.03 -31.03
N GLN A 7 -9.53 31.54 -31.71
CA GLN A 7 -10.88 31.55 -31.13
C GLN A 7 -11.39 30.14 -30.84
N TYR A 8 -11.16 29.21 -31.77
CA TYR A 8 -11.54 27.79 -31.56
C TYR A 8 -10.83 27.19 -30.34
N LEU A 9 -9.49 27.30 -30.30
CA LEU A 9 -8.74 26.78 -29.14
C LEU A 9 -9.12 27.51 -27.85
N ASN A 10 -9.35 28.82 -27.88
CA ASN A 10 -9.82 29.54 -26.70
C ASN A 10 -11.16 28.99 -26.17
N SER A 11 -12.10 28.61 -27.03
CA SER A 11 -13.38 28.05 -26.61
C SER A 11 -13.22 26.68 -25.98
N VAL A 12 -12.37 25.79 -26.51
CA VAL A 12 -12.10 24.45 -26.00
C VAL A 12 -11.35 24.51 -24.68
N PHE A 13 -10.38 25.41 -24.55
CA PHE A 13 -9.50 25.49 -23.38
C PHE A 13 -10.03 26.40 -22.25
N ALA A 14 -11.08 27.20 -22.49
CA ALA A 14 -11.64 28.12 -21.50
C ALA A 14 -12.03 27.48 -20.15
N PRO A 15 -12.62 26.24 -20.10
CA PRO A 15 -12.97 25.60 -18.83
C PRO A 15 -11.76 25.20 -17.97
N TYR A 16 -10.56 25.25 -18.53
CA TYR A 16 -9.31 24.76 -17.92
C TYR A 16 -8.27 25.88 -17.72
N GLU A 17 -8.69 27.14 -17.75
CA GLU A 17 -7.79 28.27 -17.44
C GLU A 17 -7.16 28.11 -16.05
N GLY A 18 -5.85 28.42 -15.97
CA GLY A 18 -5.08 28.30 -14.73
C GLY A 18 -4.35 26.98 -14.53
N VAL A 19 -4.58 25.95 -15.36
CA VAL A 19 -3.83 24.70 -15.32
C VAL A 19 -2.61 24.81 -16.22
N LYS A 20 -1.40 24.82 -15.63
CA LYS A 20 -0.14 25.12 -16.35
C LYS A 20 0.12 24.18 -17.53
N SER A 21 -0.03 22.86 -17.32
CA SER A 21 0.15 21.85 -18.38
C SER A 21 -0.85 21.96 -19.53
N VAL A 22 -2.05 22.47 -19.25
CA VAL A 22 -3.09 22.73 -20.26
C VAL A 22 -2.73 23.98 -21.08
N ALA A 23 -2.13 24.98 -20.45
CA ALA A 23 -1.66 26.17 -21.14
C ALA A 23 -0.48 25.86 -22.09
N GLU A 24 0.44 24.98 -21.67
CA GLU A 24 1.54 24.48 -22.50
C GLU A 24 1.00 23.69 -23.69
N LEU A 25 0.10 22.73 -23.48
CA LEU A 25 -0.56 21.97 -24.54
C LEU A 25 -1.28 22.86 -25.56
N LYS A 26 -1.95 23.93 -25.10
CA LYS A 26 -2.62 24.89 -25.99
C LYS A 26 -1.63 25.62 -26.90
N ALA A 27 -0.47 26.01 -26.38
CA ALA A 27 0.56 26.70 -27.14
C ALA A 27 1.16 25.81 -28.23
N ASP A 28 1.47 24.56 -27.89
CA ASP A 28 2.00 23.56 -28.82
C ASP A 28 1.00 23.25 -29.93
N LEU A 29 -0.25 22.96 -29.57
CA LEU A 29 -1.33 22.72 -30.54
C LEU A 29 -1.57 23.90 -31.47
N LEU A 30 -1.52 25.13 -30.97
CA LEU A 30 -1.67 26.28 -31.80
C LEU A 30 -0.58 26.37 -32.88
N SER A 31 0.65 26.05 -32.51
CA SER A 31 1.79 26.00 -33.44
C SER A 31 1.59 24.94 -34.52
N ASP A 32 1.22 23.72 -34.12
CA ASP A 32 1.02 22.60 -35.05
C ASP A 32 -0.16 22.85 -36.01
N LEU A 33 -1.25 23.41 -35.51
CA LEU A 33 -2.41 23.74 -36.34
C LEU A 33 -2.11 24.87 -37.33
N GLN A 34 -1.29 25.84 -36.94
CA GLN A 34 -0.87 26.92 -37.87
C GLN A 34 0.05 26.37 -38.97
N GLU A 35 0.89 25.40 -38.65
CA GLU A 35 1.73 24.71 -39.62
C GLU A 35 0.89 23.89 -40.58
N ARG A 36 -0.03 23.07 -40.07
CA ARG A 36 -0.92 22.23 -40.87
C ARG A 36 -1.81 23.07 -41.78
N PHE A 37 -2.34 24.18 -41.31
CA PHE A 37 -3.13 25.10 -42.12
C PHE A 37 -2.30 25.69 -43.29
N ARG A 38 -1.04 26.04 -43.03
CA ARG A 38 -0.13 26.54 -44.07
C ARG A 38 0.17 25.51 -45.14
N GLU A 39 0.37 24.25 -44.76
CA GLU A 39 0.56 23.15 -45.69
C GLU A 39 -0.64 22.99 -46.62
N LEU A 40 -1.87 22.92 -46.06
CA LEU A 40 -3.10 22.78 -46.84
C LEU A 40 -3.34 23.96 -47.78
N LYS A 41 -2.96 25.16 -47.41
CA LYS A 41 -2.98 26.33 -48.27
C LYS A 41 -1.98 26.20 -49.43
N ALA A 42 -0.78 25.68 -49.18
CA ALA A 42 0.23 25.44 -50.21
C ALA A 42 -0.21 24.31 -51.19
N GLU A 43 -1.04 23.38 -50.74
CA GLU A 43 -1.72 22.36 -51.57
C GLU A 43 -2.86 22.95 -52.45
N GLY A 44 -3.15 24.26 -52.33
CA GLY A 44 -4.17 24.95 -53.13
C GLY A 44 -5.59 24.88 -52.58
N LYS A 45 -5.80 24.46 -51.32
CA LYS A 45 -7.10 24.47 -50.67
C LYS A 45 -7.56 25.91 -50.41
N ASP A 46 -8.88 26.16 -50.51
CA ASP A 46 -9.45 27.42 -50.06
C ASP A 46 -9.40 27.56 -48.52
N ASP A 47 -9.64 28.76 -48.00
CA ASP A 47 -9.49 29.04 -46.59
C ASP A 47 -10.46 28.26 -45.68
N GLU A 48 -11.69 28.01 -46.14
CA GLU A 48 -12.70 27.29 -45.36
C GLU A 48 -12.41 25.78 -45.32
N THR A 49 -12.08 25.22 -46.48
CA THR A 49 -11.69 23.81 -46.58
C THR A 49 -10.41 23.52 -45.80
N ALA A 50 -9.38 24.37 -45.93
CA ALA A 50 -8.14 24.21 -45.17
C ALA A 50 -8.38 24.31 -43.66
N PHE A 51 -9.22 25.24 -43.19
CA PHE A 51 -9.59 25.36 -41.79
C PHE A 51 -10.32 24.11 -41.28
N ALA A 52 -11.35 23.63 -41.99
CA ALA A 52 -12.10 22.43 -41.59
C ALA A 52 -11.21 21.20 -41.51
N MET A 53 -10.33 20.98 -42.50
CA MET A 53 -9.39 19.84 -42.49
C MET A 53 -8.33 19.97 -41.37
N THR A 54 -7.92 21.19 -41.02
CA THR A 54 -7.00 21.42 -39.90
C THR A 54 -7.65 21.06 -38.58
N ILE A 55 -8.90 21.45 -38.34
CA ILE A 55 -9.63 21.11 -37.12
C ILE A 55 -9.91 19.60 -37.05
N ASP A 56 -10.33 19.00 -38.17
CA ASP A 56 -10.61 17.54 -38.22
C ASP A 56 -9.36 16.69 -37.93
N SER A 57 -8.16 17.21 -38.21
CA SER A 57 -6.90 16.50 -37.97
C SER A 57 -6.53 16.33 -36.50
N ILE A 58 -7.14 17.07 -35.58
CA ILE A 58 -6.85 16.97 -34.13
C ILE A 58 -7.68 15.91 -33.41
N GLY A 59 -8.71 15.38 -34.06
CA GLY A 59 -9.62 14.43 -33.41
C GLY A 59 -10.39 15.01 -32.22
N ASP A 60 -10.65 14.21 -31.19
CA ASP A 60 -11.36 14.65 -29.99
C ASP A 60 -10.43 15.38 -29.01
N ILE A 61 -10.20 16.65 -29.28
CA ILE A 61 -9.35 17.52 -28.46
C ILE A 61 -9.97 17.79 -27.09
N GLU A 62 -11.30 17.82 -26.96
CA GLU A 62 -11.97 18.10 -25.69
C GLU A 62 -11.68 16.99 -24.68
N GLN A 63 -11.74 15.74 -25.12
CA GLN A 63 -11.37 14.61 -24.28
C GLN A 63 -9.90 14.66 -23.86
N THR A 64 -8.99 14.95 -24.80
CA THR A 64 -7.54 15.05 -24.52
C THR A 64 -7.24 16.14 -23.49
N VAL A 65 -7.83 17.32 -23.65
CA VAL A 65 -7.65 18.46 -22.71
C VAL A 65 -8.21 18.11 -21.34
N GLN A 66 -9.36 17.44 -21.28
CA GLN A 66 -9.97 17.00 -20.02
C GLN A 66 -9.09 15.97 -19.30
N GLU A 67 -8.52 15.00 -20.00
CA GLU A 67 -7.61 14.00 -19.44
C GLU A 67 -6.33 14.67 -18.88
N VAL A 68 -5.69 15.54 -19.64
CA VAL A 68 -4.49 16.28 -19.20
C VAL A 68 -4.80 17.18 -17.99
N ALA A 69 -5.93 17.87 -17.98
CA ALA A 69 -6.36 18.68 -16.85
C ALA A 69 -6.62 17.85 -15.60
N ASN A 70 -7.25 16.69 -15.74
CA ASN A 70 -7.54 15.79 -14.62
C ASN A 70 -6.26 15.19 -14.04
N VAL A 71 -5.33 14.76 -14.88
CA VAL A 71 -4.00 14.27 -14.44
C VAL A 71 -3.23 15.38 -13.73
N SER A 72 -3.21 16.59 -14.27
CA SER A 72 -2.52 17.73 -13.67
C SER A 72 -3.09 18.12 -12.31
N ARG A 73 -4.43 18.22 -12.20
CA ARG A 73 -5.12 18.48 -10.92
C ARG A 73 -4.88 17.38 -9.89
N SER A 74 -4.81 16.12 -10.35
CA SER A 74 -4.48 14.98 -9.49
C SER A 74 -3.05 15.08 -8.97
N LEU A 75 -2.08 15.42 -9.84
CA LEU A 75 -0.68 15.60 -9.46
C LEU A 75 -0.50 16.81 -8.51
N GLU A 76 -1.18 17.93 -8.77
CA GLU A 76 -1.16 19.10 -7.88
C GLU A 76 -1.73 18.78 -6.50
N ARG A 77 -2.83 18.02 -6.42
CA ARG A 77 -3.38 17.54 -5.13
C ARG A 77 -2.40 16.62 -4.41
N GLN A 78 -1.70 15.73 -5.11
CA GLN A 78 -0.68 14.87 -4.52
C GLN A 78 0.50 15.65 -3.93
N VAL A 79 0.92 16.73 -4.58
CA VAL A 79 1.99 17.61 -4.08
C VAL A 79 1.53 18.40 -2.84
N LEU A 80 0.24 18.67 -2.70
CA LEU A 80 -0.32 19.44 -1.58
C LEU A 80 -0.60 18.61 -0.32
N ILE A 81 -0.65 17.26 -0.39
CA ILE A 81 -0.88 16.41 0.79
C ILE A 81 0.45 16.19 1.53
N ASN A 82 0.89 17.19 2.23
CA ASN A 82 2.04 17.09 3.12
C ASN A 82 1.67 17.61 4.52
N PHE A 83 1.41 16.66 5.42
CA PHE A 83 1.13 16.89 6.82
C PHE A 83 2.31 16.50 7.72
N SER A 84 3.53 16.45 7.17
CA SER A 84 4.71 16.12 7.97
C SER A 84 4.91 17.11 9.11
N ALA A 85 5.30 16.59 10.29
CA ALA A 85 5.48 17.34 11.53
C ALA A 85 4.22 18.12 11.99
N SER A 86 3.04 17.67 11.59
CA SER A 86 1.76 18.29 11.98
C SER A 86 1.22 17.71 13.29
N ASN A 87 0.47 18.52 14.02
CA ASN A 87 -0.26 18.08 15.21
C ASN A 87 -1.76 18.07 14.89
N LEU A 88 -2.27 16.89 14.54
CA LEU A 88 -3.63 16.67 14.01
C LEU A 88 -4.29 15.48 14.72
N PRO A 89 -4.40 15.47 16.07
CA PRO A 89 -5.09 14.39 16.76
C PRO A 89 -6.58 14.45 16.45
N GLU A 90 -7.24 13.28 16.44
CA GLU A 90 -8.69 13.14 16.24
C GLU A 90 -9.20 13.77 14.93
N SER A 91 -8.32 13.89 13.93
CA SER A 91 -8.69 14.48 12.64
C SER A 91 -9.45 13.49 11.77
N ASP A 92 -10.38 14.01 10.97
CA ASP A 92 -11.18 13.23 10.03
C ASP A 92 -10.52 13.24 8.64
N PHE A 93 -9.99 12.08 8.26
CA PHE A 93 -9.47 11.76 6.93
C PHE A 93 -10.24 10.61 6.28
N ALA A 94 -11.46 10.32 6.75
CA ALA A 94 -12.28 9.23 6.21
C ALA A 94 -12.57 9.44 4.73
N GLY A 95 -12.36 8.38 3.91
CA GLY A 95 -12.60 8.40 2.47
C GLY A 95 -11.70 9.32 1.66
N VAL A 96 -10.65 9.92 2.26
CA VAL A 96 -9.71 10.81 1.55
C VAL A 96 -8.87 10.00 0.58
N THR A 97 -8.61 10.55 -0.61
CA THR A 97 -7.59 10.05 -1.54
C THR A 97 -6.31 10.84 -1.33
N ALA A 98 -5.27 10.18 -0.78
CA ALA A 98 -4.00 10.77 -0.43
C ALA A 98 -2.84 9.89 -0.94
N HIS A 99 -2.76 9.70 -2.26
CA HIS A 99 -1.69 8.93 -2.87
C HIS A 99 -0.33 9.60 -2.61
N LYS A 100 0.63 8.82 -2.10
CA LYS A 100 1.97 9.30 -1.73
C LYS A 100 1.94 10.48 -0.76
N GLY A 101 0.88 10.58 0.06
CA GLY A 101 0.74 11.58 1.09
C GLY A 101 1.85 11.46 2.13
N LYS A 102 2.29 12.58 2.66
CA LYS A 102 3.32 12.66 3.70
C LYS A 102 2.68 12.99 5.03
N PHE A 103 2.70 12.05 5.94
CA PHE A 103 2.22 12.18 7.33
C PHE A 103 3.36 11.92 8.34
N GLU A 104 4.60 12.10 7.91
CA GLU A 104 5.79 11.74 8.67
C GLU A 104 5.99 12.63 9.89
N ALA A 105 6.47 12.04 11.00
CA ALA A 105 6.74 12.73 12.27
C ALA A 105 5.52 13.52 12.81
N SER A 106 4.31 13.06 12.52
CA SER A 106 3.07 13.77 12.88
C SER A 106 2.36 13.13 14.06
N ALA A 107 1.65 13.93 14.84
CA ALA A 107 0.73 13.47 15.88
C ALA A 107 -0.67 13.33 15.28
N LEU A 108 -1.12 12.09 15.07
CA LEU A 108 -2.38 11.72 14.42
C LEU A 108 -3.18 10.73 15.28
N ARG A 109 -2.96 10.79 16.60
CA ARG A 109 -3.63 9.89 17.54
C ARG A 109 -5.15 10.03 17.43
N GLY A 110 -5.86 8.88 17.35
CA GLY A 110 -7.31 8.84 17.26
C GLY A 110 -7.90 9.33 15.93
N SER A 111 -7.06 9.63 14.94
CA SER A 111 -7.54 10.11 13.64
C SER A 111 -8.26 9.01 12.86
N ASP A 112 -9.27 9.40 12.09
CA ASP A 112 -10.06 8.50 11.25
C ASP A 112 -9.53 8.53 9.80
N PHE A 113 -8.97 7.41 9.35
CA PHE A 113 -8.55 7.14 7.97
C PHE A 113 -9.42 6.05 7.33
N SER A 114 -10.60 5.77 7.88
CA SER A 114 -11.46 4.72 7.37
C SER A 114 -11.83 4.94 5.91
N SER A 115 -11.76 3.87 5.11
CA SER A 115 -12.03 3.89 3.68
C SER A 115 -11.16 4.86 2.86
N ALA A 116 -10.08 5.41 3.42
CA ALA A 116 -9.15 6.28 2.71
C ALA A 116 -8.29 5.49 1.72
N ASP A 117 -8.01 6.08 0.56
CA ASP A 117 -6.97 5.56 -0.34
C ASP A 117 -5.63 6.27 -0.07
N LEU A 118 -4.78 5.59 0.67
CA LEU A 118 -3.49 6.08 1.14
C LEU A 118 -2.32 5.48 0.35
N THR A 119 -2.58 4.90 -0.83
CA THR A 119 -1.57 4.19 -1.63
C THR A 119 -0.24 4.94 -1.70
N GLY A 120 0.85 4.28 -1.29
CA GLY A 120 2.22 4.82 -1.31
C GLY A 120 2.51 5.92 -0.29
N SER A 121 1.60 6.19 0.66
CA SER A 121 1.78 7.24 1.67
C SER A 121 2.76 6.83 2.77
N SER A 122 3.39 7.82 3.40
CA SER A 122 4.34 7.62 4.49
C SER A 122 3.85 8.22 5.80
N PHE A 123 3.81 7.37 6.83
CA PHE A 123 3.53 7.72 8.23
C PHE A 123 4.76 7.49 9.12
N LYS A 124 5.94 7.44 8.54
CA LYS A 124 7.16 7.15 9.27
C LYS A 124 7.34 8.09 10.45
N ASN A 125 7.75 7.54 11.61
CA ASN A 125 8.00 8.27 12.86
C ASN A 125 6.74 8.99 13.44
N SER A 126 5.54 8.64 13.06
CA SER A 126 4.31 9.29 13.52
C SER A 126 3.68 8.56 14.72
N ASP A 127 2.84 9.27 15.44
CA ASP A 127 1.96 8.72 16.47
C ASP A 127 0.55 8.58 15.89
N VAL A 128 0.15 7.36 15.57
CA VAL A 128 -1.20 7.02 15.09
C VAL A 128 -1.90 6.05 16.03
N ARG A 129 -1.58 6.13 17.31
CA ARG A 129 -2.26 5.32 18.32
C ARG A 129 -3.77 5.55 18.27
N GLU A 130 -4.53 4.47 18.42
CA GLU A 130 -6.01 4.50 18.38
C GLU A 130 -6.60 4.99 17.05
N ALA A 131 -5.78 5.19 16.00
CA ALA A 131 -6.28 5.60 14.69
C ALA A 131 -7.08 4.47 14.01
N ASN A 132 -8.06 4.86 13.21
CA ASN A 132 -8.94 3.99 12.49
C ASN A 132 -8.49 3.89 11.01
N PHE A 133 -7.98 2.73 10.58
CA PHE A 133 -7.64 2.42 9.17
C PHE A 133 -8.59 1.36 8.57
N ASP A 134 -9.80 1.22 9.11
CA ASP A 134 -10.76 0.24 8.62
C ASP A 134 -11.11 0.50 7.15
N ARG A 135 -11.04 -0.53 6.32
CA ARG A 135 -11.27 -0.47 4.87
C ARG A 135 -10.33 0.47 4.10
N ALA A 136 -9.30 1.01 4.73
CA ALA A 136 -8.32 1.85 4.05
C ALA A 136 -7.47 1.03 3.07
N ASN A 137 -7.09 1.64 1.95
CA ASN A 137 -6.08 1.11 1.05
C ASN A 137 -4.70 1.61 1.45
N LEU A 138 -3.90 0.73 2.01
CA LEU A 138 -2.54 1.00 2.49
C LEU A 138 -1.47 0.32 1.61
N THR A 139 -1.78 0.05 0.35
CA THR A 139 -0.84 -0.52 -0.61
C THR A 139 0.41 0.34 -0.72
N ASP A 140 1.59 -0.28 -0.63
CA ASP A 140 2.92 0.37 -0.69
C ASP A 140 3.16 1.45 0.40
N CYS A 141 2.36 1.48 1.48
CA CYS A 141 2.51 2.45 2.55
C CYS A 141 3.70 2.15 3.46
N ILE A 142 4.30 3.22 3.99
CA ILE A 142 5.37 3.16 4.98
C ILE A 142 4.80 3.52 6.37
N LEU A 143 4.59 2.51 7.20
CA LEU A 143 4.18 2.62 8.60
C LEU A 143 5.32 2.09 9.51
N SER A 144 6.55 2.45 9.20
CA SER A 144 7.73 2.00 9.96
C SER A 144 8.14 2.99 11.04
N VAL A 145 8.70 2.47 12.15
CA VAL A 145 9.12 3.28 13.32
C VAL A 145 7.96 4.12 13.85
N ILE A 146 6.79 3.53 14.02
CA ILE A 146 5.54 4.22 14.28
C ILE A 146 4.88 3.65 15.55
N ALA A 147 4.19 4.51 16.31
CA ALA A 147 3.35 4.08 17.42
C ALA A 147 1.91 3.83 16.91
N LEU A 148 1.46 2.57 16.98
CA LEU A 148 0.17 2.10 16.47
C LEU A 148 -0.74 1.51 17.57
N ALA A 149 -0.34 1.56 18.83
CA ALA A 149 -1.07 0.89 19.90
C ALA A 149 -2.58 1.20 19.85
N GLY A 150 -3.42 0.16 19.78
CA GLY A 150 -4.88 0.29 19.71
C GLY A 150 -5.45 0.69 18.35
N ALA A 151 -4.64 0.86 17.31
CA ALA A 151 -5.14 1.12 15.96
C ALA A 151 -5.95 -0.07 15.40
N SER A 152 -6.91 0.23 14.50
CA SER A 152 -7.77 -0.77 13.84
C SER A 152 -7.49 -0.82 12.34
N PHE A 153 -7.48 -2.07 11.80
CA PHE A 153 -7.27 -2.38 10.37
C PHE A 153 -8.31 -3.40 9.86
N HIS A 154 -9.58 -3.24 10.25
CA HIS A 154 -10.64 -4.14 9.80
C HIS A 154 -10.89 -3.99 8.30
N GLN A 155 -10.79 -5.10 7.54
CA GLN A 155 -10.97 -5.14 6.09
C GLN A 155 -10.08 -4.18 5.29
N SER A 156 -8.96 -3.73 5.85
CA SER A 156 -8.00 -2.89 5.14
C SER A 156 -7.23 -3.68 4.08
N ILE A 157 -6.73 -2.97 3.06
CA ILE A 157 -5.90 -3.55 2.00
C ILE A 157 -4.43 -3.32 2.37
N LEU A 158 -3.74 -4.41 2.69
CA LEU A 158 -2.33 -4.41 3.09
C LEU A 158 -1.50 -5.18 2.06
N VAL A 159 -1.01 -4.49 1.06
CA VAL A 159 -0.15 -5.06 0.01
C VAL A 159 1.18 -4.31 0.02
N ARG A 160 2.29 -5.02 0.25
CA ARG A 160 3.65 -4.46 0.37
C ARG A 160 3.75 -3.32 1.39
N THR A 161 2.86 -3.32 2.38
CA THR A 161 2.86 -2.34 3.48
C THR A 161 4.02 -2.64 4.43
N ASN A 162 4.74 -1.60 4.85
CA ASN A 162 5.89 -1.73 5.71
C ASN A 162 5.60 -1.25 7.15
N PHE A 163 5.54 -2.18 8.11
CA PHE A 163 5.38 -1.93 9.55
C PHE A 163 6.67 -2.17 10.34
N SER A 164 7.82 -2.26 9.72
CA SER A 164 9.06 -2.63 10.42
C SER A 164 9.39 -1.68 11.57
N MET A 165 9.95 -2.23 12.65
CA MET A 165 10.36 -1.49 13.85
C MET A 165 9.25 -0.67 14.51
N SER A 166 8.00 -1.15 14.44
CA SER A 166 6.81 -0.44 14.94
C SER A 166 6.26 -1.08 16.21
N GLU A 167 5.51 -0.29 17.00
CA GLU A 167 4.79 -0.80 18.16
C GLU A 167 3.37 -1.19 17.76
N LEU A 168 3.08 -2.49 17.74
CA LEU A 168 1.78 -3.04 17.35
C LEU A 168 0.97 -3.59 18.54
N ALA A 169 1.32 -3.21 19.77
CA ALA A 169 0.61 -3.68 20.95
C ALA A 169 -0.87 -3.27 20.94
N GLY A 170 -1.78 -4.27 20.97
CA GLY A 170 -3.22 -4.03 20.93
C GLY A 170 -3.80 -3.63 19.58
N VAL A 171 -3.00 -3.62 18.51
CA VAL A 171 -3.48 -3.43 17.14
C VAL A 171 -4.37 -4.60 16.73
N LYS A 172 -5.45 -4.30 16.00
CA LYS A 172 -6.41 -5.28 15.53
C LYS A 172 -6.37 -5.39 14.00
N PHE A 173 -6.02 -6.57 13.51
CA PHE A 173 -6.15 -6.96 12.11
C PHE A 173 -7.30 -7.97 12.00
N ILE A 174 -8.43 -7.58 11.46
CA ILE A 174 -9.65 -8.38 11.38
C ILE A 174 -10.12 -8.44 9.94
N ASP A 175 -10.34 -9.66 9.41
CA ASP A 175 -10.75 -9.88 8.02
C ASP A 175 -9.76 -9.26 7.01
N VAL A 176 -8.44 -9.40 7.25
CA VAL A 176 -7.38 -8.76 6.44
C VAL A 176 -6.57 -9.79 5.67
N ASN A 177 -6.32 -9.49 4.40
CA ASN A 177 -5.33 -10.19 3.59
C ASN A 177 -4.02 -9.40 3.59
N LEU A 178 -2.99 -9.93 4.28
CA LEU A 178 -1.65 -9.35 4.30
C LEU A 178 -0.83 -9.98 3.17
N THR A 179 -0.51 -9.20 2.14
CA THR A 179 0.28 -9.68 1.00
C THR A 179 1.62 -8.95 0.93
N ASP A 180 2.73 -9.69 1.01
CA ASP A 180 4.11 -9.17 0.98
C ASP A 180 4.37 -8.07 2.03
N VAL A 181 3.67 -8.14 3.16
CA VAL A 181 3.79 -7.18 4.27
C VAL A 181 5.08 -7.41 5.04
N ASN A 182 5.79 -6.32 5.35
CA ASN A 182 6.99 -6.35 6.17
C ASN A 182 6.67 -6.00 7.63
N LEU A 183 6.81 -6.96 8.53
CA LEU A 183 6.64 -6.81 9.99
C LEU A 183 7.96 -6.98 10.76
N THR A 184 9.11 -6.90 10.09
CA THR A 184 10.40 -7.20 10.70
C THR A 184 10.72 -6.33 11.92
N MET A 185 11.36 -6.91 12.95
CA MET A 185 11.79 -6.21 14.18
C MET A 185 10.63 -5.56 14.95
N THR A 186 9.48 -6.21 15.00
CA THR A 186 8.25 -5.69 15.60
C THR A 186 7.87 -6.50 16.85
N ASP A 187 7.33 -5.84 17.87
CA ASP A 187 6.69 -6.50 19.02
C ASP A 187 5.21 -6.74 18.74
N LEU A 188 4.85 -8.03 18.61
CA LEU A 188 3.52 -8.47 18.25
C LEU A 188 2.78 -9.17 19.42
N ARG A 189 3.33 -9.18 20.63
CA ARG A 189 2.83 -9.97 21.76
C ARG A 189 1.38 -9.71 22.15
N LYS A 190 0.80 -8.60 21.83
CA LYS A 190 -0.59 -8.23 22.14
C LYS A 190 -1.40 -7.88 20.89
N THR A 191 -0.84 -8.12 19.72
CA THR A 191 -1.52 -7.91 18.45
C THR A 191 -2.63 -8.94 18.27
N ILE A 192 -3.74 -8.55 17.71
CA ILE A 192 -4.91 -9.40 17.47
C ILE A 192 -5.03 -9.63 15.96
N PHE A 193 -4.98 -10.91 15.56
CA PHE A 193 -5.24 -11.34 14.19
C PHE A 193 -6.46 -12.25 14.16
N GLU A 194 -7.52 -11.83 13.49
CA GLU A 194 -8.75 -12.63 13.36
C GLU A 194 -9.15 -12.74 11.88
N ARG A 195 -9.35 -13.99 11.43
CA ARG A 195 -9.72 -14.31 10.04
C ARG A 195 -8.80 -13.67 9.00
N CYS A 196 -7.48 -13.75 9.28
CA CYS A 196 -6.46 -13.18 8.41
C CYS A 196 -5.84 -14.23 7.49
N VAL A 197 -5.40 -13.78 6.31
CA VAL A 197 -4.55 -14.56 5.39
C VAL A 197 -3.21 -13.86 5.25
N PHE A 198 -2.13 -14.59 5.49
CA PHE A 198 -0.76 -14.09 5.39
C PHE A 198 -0.10 -14.71 4.16
N ASN A 199 0.19 -13.90 3.16
CA ASN A 199 0.85 -14.32 1.93
C ASN A 199 2.17 -13.55 1.75
N GLY A 200 3.30 -14.26 1.77
CA GLY A 200 4.64 -13.66 1.61
C GLY A 200 5.09 -12.74 2.76
N VAL A 201 4.39 -12.76 3.90
CA VAL A 201 4.67 -11.86 5.03
C VAL A 201 6.01 -12.19 5.70
N ASP A 202 6.77 -11.16 6.05
CA ASP A 202 8.07 -11.29 6.73
C ASP A 202 7.97 -10.88 8.21
N PHE A 203 8.06 -11.88 9.11
CA PHE A 203 8.09 -11.71 10.57
C PHE A 203 9.51 -11.85 11.16
N LYS A 204 10.55 -11.69 10.38
CA LYS A 204 11.92 -11.86 10.90
C LYS A 204 12.21 -10.92 12.07
N TYR A 205 12.91 -11.48 13.07
CA TYR A 205 13.31 -10.75 14.27
C TYR A 205 12.15 -10.20 15.11
N CYS A 206 10.92 -10.69 14.93
CA CYS A 206 9.76 -10.29 15.73
C CYS A 206 9.73 -10.96 17.11
N ASP A 207 9.06 -10.29 18.05
CA ASP A 207 8.63 -10.89 19.29
C ASP A 207 7.16 -11.33 19.18
N LEU A 208 6.97 -12.64 19.04
CA LEU A 208 5.65 -13.28 18.89
C LEU A 208 5.25 -14.09 20.13
N ARG A 209 6.00 -13.98 21.24
CA ARG A 209 5.79 -14.83 22.41
C ARG A 209 4.35 -14.77 22.92
N GLY A 210 3.72 -15.97 23.04
CA GLY A 210 2.35 -16.12 23.49
C GLY A 210 1.27 -15.65 22.50
N LEU A 211 1.65 -15.28 21.26
CA LEU A 211 0.68 -14.82 20.26
C LEU A 211 -0.25 -15.95 19.82
N CYS A 212 -1.53 -15.65 19.69
CA CYS A 212 -2.53 -16.55 19.15
C CYS A 212 -2.69 -16.31 17.64
N LEU A 213 -2.34 -17.33 16.86
CA LEU A 213 -2.48 -17.35 15.39
C LEU A 213 -3.37 -18.54 14.95
N ASP A 214 -4.30 -18.92 15.82
CA ASP A 214 -5.17 -20.07 15.61
C ASP A 214 -6.12 -19.86 14.42
N GLY A 215 -6.28 -20.89 13.59
CA GLY A 215 -7.18 -20.89 12.45
C GLY A 215 -6.77 -20.02 11.27
N GLN A 216 -5.61 -19.34 11.34
CA GLN A 216 -5.14 -18.43 10.27
C GLN A 216 -4.50 -19.22 9.11
N THR A 217 -4.35 -18.56 7.96
CA THR A 217 -3.68 -19.15 6.78
C THR A 217 -2.38 -18.43 6.48
N PHE A 218 -1.29 -19.21 6.37
CA PHE A 218 0.08 -18.74 6.11
C PHE A 218 0.60 -19.37 4.83
N ILE A 219 0.99 -18.54 3.86
CA ILE A 219 1.53 -18.98 2.56
C ILE A 219 2.84 -18.22 2.31
N GLY A 220 3.96 -18.94 2.18
CA GLY A 220 5.27 -18.30 1.90
C GLY A 220 5.79 -17.39 3.02
N VAL A 221 5.30 -17.57 4.24
CA VAL A 221 5.59 -16.69 5.39
C VAL A 221 6.93 -17.04 6.03
N LYS A 222 7.65 -16.03 6.54
CA LYS A 222 8.94 -16.18 7.20
C LYS A 222 8.87 -15.79 8.68
N PHE A 223 8.98 -16.77 9.57
CA PHE A 223 9.13 -16.60 11.03
C PHE A 223 10.60 -16.67 11.47
N ASP A 224 11.52 -16.51 10.54
CA ASP A 224 12.94 -16.70 10.79
C ASP A 224 13.46 -15.76 11.87
N LYS A 225 14.28 -16.31 12.78
CA LYS A 225 14.97 -15.54 13.84
C LYS A 225 14.03 -14.84 14.84
N SER A 226 12.79 -15.22 14.91
CA SER A 226 11.77 -14.62 15.78
C SER A 226 11.67 -15.34 17.12
N ALA A 227 11.19 -14.65 18.15
CA ALA A 227 10.86 -15.25 19.43
C ALA A 227 9.46 -15.89 19.36
N LEU A 228 9.41 -17.23 19.40
CA LEU A 228 8.20 -18.03 19.13
C LEU A 228 7.69 -18.81 20.34
N ASN A 229 8.21 -18.54 21.55
CA ASN A 229 7.77 -19.27 22.75
C ASN A 229 6.25 -19.16 22.94
N GLU A 230 5.61 -20.31 23.10
CA GLU A 230 4.18 -20.42 23.42
C GLU A 230 3.22 -19.87 22.35
N VAL A 231 3.70 -19.64 21.11
CA VAL A 231 2.83 -19.25 19.99
C VAL A 231 1.84 -20.38 19.71
N SER A 232 0.60 -20.03 19.39
CA SER A 232 -0.42 -21.02 19.03
C SER A 232 -0.79 -20.88 17.54
N PHE A 233 -0.71 -22.00 16.81
CA PHE A 233 -1.17 -22.19 15.43
C PHE A 233 -2.26 -23.28 15.35
N LYS A 234 -3.09 -23.43 16.38
CA LYS A 234 -4.12 -24.47 16.39
C LYS A 234 -5.07 -24.30 15.22
N GLY A 235 -5.31 -25.38 14.46
CA GLY A 235 -6.19 -25.35 13.30
C GLY A 235 -5.72 -24.45 12.15
N ALA A 236 -4.52 -23.88 12.20
CA ALA A 236 -3.98 -23.04 11.15
C ALA A 236 -3.54 -23.84 9.92
N THR A 237 -3.49 -23.17 8.76
CA THR A 237 -2.93 -23.73 7.52
C THR A 237 -1.57 -23.09 7.23
N LEU A 238 -0.50 -23.91 7.14
CA LEU A 238 0.86 -23.46 6.87
C LEU A 238 1.37 -24.10 5.57
N LYS A 239 1.63 -23.26 4.56
CA LYS A 239 2.17 -23.68 3.24
C LYS A 239 3.44 -22.92 2.92
N ASN A 240 4.55 -23.62 2.66
CA ASN A 240 5.85 -23.03 2.36
C ASN A 240 6.27 -21.98 3.42
N VAL A 241 6.15 -22.35 4.69
CA VAL A 241 6.46 -21.48 5.84
C VAL A 241 7.86 -21.79 6.36
N SER A 242 8.64 -20.74 6.62
CA SER A 242 10.01 -20.85 7.13
C SER A 242 10.11 -20.50 8.61
N PHE A 243 10.88 -21.32 9.35
CA PHE A 243 11.19 -21.18 10.77
C PHE A 243 12.71 -21.25 11.00
N LEU A 244 13.52 -20.63 10.16
CA LEU A 244 14.97 -20.75 10.23
C LEU A 244 15.55 -20.02 11.46
N SER A 245 16.48 -20.67 12.14
CA SER A 245 17.31 -20.07 13.19
C SER A 245 18.32 -19.09 12.60
N ALA A 246 18.72 -18.11 13.41
CA ALA A 246 19.67 -17.07 12.99
C ALA A 246 21.07 -17.57 12.67
N TYR A 247 21.53 -18.68 13.24
CA TYR A 247 22.94 -19.10 13.16
C TYR A 247 23.21 -20.59 13.29
N THR A 248 24.22 -20.98 12.53
CA THR A 248 25.08 -22.14 12.66
C THR A 248 25.42 -22.56 14.10
N TRP A 249 25.24 -23.78 14.35
CA TRP A 249 25.72 -24.83 15.25
C TRP A 249 26.38 -24.50 16.63
N LEU A 250 26.73 -23.30 17.02
CA LEU A 250 27.57 -23.13 18.19
C LEU A 250 26.97 -22.56 19.50
N THR A 251 25.94 -21.74 19.51
CA THR A 251 25.50 -21.16 20.81
C THR A 251 24.03 -20.76 20.94
N TRP A 252 23.29 -20.52 19.88
CA TRP A 252 21.89 -20.06 19.93
C TRP A 252 20.87 -21.15 19.64
N SER A 253 21.32 -22.28 19.15
CA SER A 253 20.47 -23.42 18.80
C SER A 253 19.54 -23.85 19.94
N ASN A 254 20.04 -23.90 21.15
CA ASN A 254 19.27 -24.44 22.30
C ASN A 254 18.04 -23.55 22.65
N LYS A 255 18.16 -22.23 22.59
CA LYS A 255 17.06 -21.32 22.96
C LYS A 255 15.96 -21.32 21.90
N PHE A 256 16.34 -21.27 20.63
CA PHE A 256 15.41 -21.31 19.51
C PHE A 256 14.67 -22.67 19.42
N TYR A 257 15.41 -23.77 19.47
CA TYR A 257 14.81 -25.12 19.47
C TYR A 257 13.91 -25.39 20.70
N ARG A 258 14.27 -24.83 21.86
CA ARG A 258 13.37 -24.87 23.02
C ARG A 258 12.09 -24.10 22.78
N ALA A 259 12.15 -22.94 22.10
CA ALA A 259 10.97 -22.15 21.74
C ALA A 259 10.06 -22.94 20.78
N ILE A 260 10.62 -23.55 19.73
CA ILE A 260 9.87 -24.36 18.75
C ILE A 260 9.07 -25.51 19.46
N LYS A 261 9.65 -26.13 20.47
CA LYS A 261 8.97 -27.20 21.26
C LYS A 261 7.78 -26.68 22.07
N THR A 262 7.65 -25.38 22.30
CA THR A 262 6.53 -24.79 23.05
C THR A 262 5.38 -24.34 22.14
N ILE A 263 5.58 -24.37 20.82
CA ILE A 263 4.55 -23.96 19.84
C ILE A 263 3.45 -25.03 19.80
N ARG A 264 2.22 -24.59 19.71
CA ARG A 264 1.05 -25.46 19.63
C ARG A 264 0.53 -25.56 18.21
N PHE A 265 0.54 -26.75 17.63
CA PHE A 265 0.07 -27.06 16.28
C PHE A 265 -1.14 -27.98 16.23
N ASP A 266 -1.90 -28.11 17.32
CA ASP A 266 -3.05 -29.01 17.38
C ASP A 266 -4.05 -28.75 16.24
N GLY A 267 -4.30 -29.75 15.40
CA GLY A 267 -5.24 -29.64 14.27
C GLY A 267 -4.76 -28.79 13.11
N ALA A 268 -3.50 -28.31 13.12
CA ALA A 268 -2.94 -27.55 12.00
C ALA A 268 -2.78 -28.43 10.75
N MET A 269 -2.83 -27.79 9.58
CA MET A 269 -2.55 -28.38 8.28
C MET A 269 -1.25 -27.82 7.73
N MET A 270 -0.34 -28.67 7.24
CA MET A 270 0.97 -28.25 6.74
C MET A 270 1.32 -28.95 5.44
N ASP A 271 2.01 -28.24 4.54
CA ASP A 271 2.68 -28.90 3.42
C ASP A 271 3.87 -29.76 3.90
N LYS A 272 4.32 -30.66 3.02
CA LYS A 272 5.41 -31.59 3.32
C LYS A 272 6.72 -30.91 3.70
N LEU A 273 7.04 -29.75 3.11
CA LEU A 273 8.30 -29.05 3.37
C LEU A 273 8.27 -28.38 4.74
N THR A 274 7.20 -27.64 5.05
CA THR A 274 6.99 -27.04 6.38
C THR A 274 6.99 -28.10 7.48
N TYR A 275 6.28 -29.23 7.26
CA TYR A 275 6.25 -30.33 8.21
C TYR A 275 7.64 -30.93 8.43
N ALA A 276 8.39 -31.23 7.36
CA ALA A 276 9.73 -31.84 7.48
C ALA A 276 10.72 -30.89 8.21
N ALA A 277 10.65 -29.57 7.95
CA ALA A 277 11.48 -28.60 8.63
C ALA A 277 11.19 -28.56 10.15
N LEU A 278 9.93 -28.48 10.55
CA LEU A 278 9.53 -28.46 11.98
C LEU A 278 9.81 -29.79 12.69
N LYS A 279 9.63 -30.92 12.01
CA LYS A 279 9.99 -32.25 12.54
C LYS A 279 11.50 -32.34 12.83
N GLY A 280 12.34 -31.78 11.95
CA GLY A 280 13.80 -31.70 12.17
C GLY A 280 14.20 -30.81 13.35
N MET A 281 13.29 -30.00 13.87
CA MET A 281 13.46 -29.13 15.06
C MET A 281 12.80 -29.70 16.32
N ASP A 282 12.33 -30.94 16.30
CA ASP A 282 11.60 -31.60 17.39
C ASP A 282 10.32 -30.87 17.84
N ALA A 283 9.60 -30.23 16.93
CA ALA A 283 8.26 -29.71 17.20
C ALA A 283 7.26 -30.84 17.51
N ASP A 284 6.27 -30.56 18.35
CA ASP A 284 5.15 -31.51 18.54
C ASP A 284 4.17 -31.38 17.35
N LEU A 285 4.23 -32.35 16.46
CA LEU A 285 3.39 -32.45 15.25
C LEU A 285 2.42 -33.65 15.32
N SER A 286 2.18 -34.18 16.51
CA SER A 286 1.38 -35.41 16.72
C SER A 286 -0.07 -35.29 16.22
N LYS A 287 -0.60 -34.06 16.15
CA LYS A 287 -1.99 -33.76 15.73
C LYS A 287 -2.05 -32.91 14.45
N VAL A 288 -0.99 -32.93 13.65
CA VAL A 288 -0.91 -32.17 12.40
C VAL A 288 -1.35 -33.03 11.22
N THR A 289 -2.09 -32.43 10.28
CA THR A 289 -2.45 -33.05 9.01
C THR A 289 -1.50 -32.55 7.90
N ILE A 290 -0.89 -33.47 7.16
CA ILE A 290 -0.07 -33.13 5.99
C ILE A 290 -0.97 -32.99 4.76
N ILE A 291 -0.82 -31.87 4.01
CA ILE A 291 -1.60 -31.55 2.82
C ILE A 291 -0.71 -31.43 1.59
#